data_4b76a874be8a36467508355dcfa2ace7
#
_entry.id   4b76a874be8a36467508355dcfa2ace7
#
_cell.length_a   1.000
_cell.length_b   1.000
_cell.length_c   1.000
_cell.angle_alpha   90.00
_cell.angle_beta   90.00
_cell.angle_gamma   90.00
#
_symmetry.space_group_name_H-M   'P 1'
#
loop_
_entity.id
_entity.type
_entity.pdbx_description
1 polymer ?
#
loop_
_entity_poly.entity_id
_entity_poly.type
_entity_poly.pdbx_seq_one_letter_code
_entity_poly.pdbx_strand_id
1 'polypeptide(L)'
;IGTSPIFMRFAETTPTSTAFWRIALAIPLLILWQMYDLKKNKGQVFVFKNIKDFQPFLLVGFFFAADLIMWHWAVNLTTVANATLLANMSVIFTAVGGFLFFGDRFSKTFIIGLTLALLGAVSLMGHSIEFNPENIFGDLLGLTAAIAYAGYMIASVAARKKFSTASVMLGTAIISAIFIFPVAIFETGLFIPSTLIEWWPLIGLAWFTHVVGQSLIVYALAHLPAALGAVGLLIQPVVAGGFAWYLFAEAL
;
A
#
# COMPACT_ATOMS: atom_id res chain seq x y z
N ILE A 1 1.61 -7.19 -4.93
CA ILE A 1 1.64 -5.71 -4.88
C ILE A 1 2.65 -5.16 -5.89
N GLY A 2 3.82 -5.75 -6.08
CA GLY A 2 4.82 -5.31 -7.07
C GLY A 2 4.32 -5.17 -8.52
N THR A 3 3.15 -5.69 -8.85
CA THR A 3 2.50 -5.49 -10.15
C THR A 3 1.63 -4.22 -10.21
N SER A 4 1.47 -3.47 -9.10
CA SER A 4 0.65 -2.25 -9.09
C SER A 4 1.08 -1.22 -10.14
N PRO A 5 2.38 -0.90 -10.32
CA PRO A 5 2.81 0.07 -11.32
C PRO A 5 2.40 -0.32 -12.75
N ILE A 6 2.35 -1.65 -13.03
CA ILE A 6 1.97 -2.15 -14.35
C ILE A 6 0.50 -1.86 -14.64
N PHE A 7 -0.39 -2.20 -13.70
CA PHE A 7 -1.81 -1.89 -13.84
C PHE A 7 -2.06 -0.38 -13.91
N MET A 8 -1.31 0.42 -13.14
CA MET A 8 -1.41 1.89 -13.20
C MET A 8 -1.03 2.44 -14.57
N ARG A 9 0.00 1.86 -15.22
CA ARG A 9 0.44 2.28 -16.56
C ARG A 9 -0.63 2.05 -17.64
N PHE A 10 -1.50 1.06 -17.44
CA PHE A 10 -2.63 0.78 -18.31
C PHE A 10 -3.92 1.52 -17.91
N ALA A 11 -3.95 2.13 -16.73
CA ALA A 11 -5.13 2.84 -16.25
C ALA A 11 -5.12 4.29 -16.81
N GLU A 12 -6.01 4.58 -17.72
CA GLU A 12 -6.20 5.92 -18.29
C GLU A 12 -7.11 6.79 -17.40
N THR A 13 -6.73 6.89 -16.11
CA THR A 13 -7.53 7.62 -15.10
C THR A 13 -6.65 8.58 -14.32
N THR A 14 -7.27 9.55 -13.63
CA THR A 14 -6.51 10.44 -12.74
C THR A 14 -5.94 9.66 -11.56
N PRO A 15 -4.82 10.15 -10.95
CA PRO A 15 -4.16 9.45 -9.85
C PRO A 15 -5.11 9.10 -8.71
N THR A 16 -5.88 10.07 -8.23
CA THR A 16 -6.76 9.86 -7.09
C THR A 16 -7.99 9.03 -7.44
N SER A 17 -8.50 9.13 -8.69
CA SER A 17 -9.56 8.22 -9.16
C SER A 17 -9.08 6.77 -9.25
N THR A 18 -7.85 6.54 -9.71
CA THR A 18 -7.23 5.20 -9.69
C THR A 18 -7.14 4.65 -8.26
N ALA A 19 -6.68 5.48 -7.32
CA ALA A 19 -6.60 5.11 -5.90
C ALA A 19 -7.98 4.78 -5.33
N PHE A 20 -9.00 5.59 -5.65
CA PHE A 20 -10.38 5.35 -5.23
C PHE A 20 -10.94 4.04 -5.78
N TRP A 21 -10.86 3.80 -7.09
CA TRP A 21 -11.38 2.59 -7.73
C TRP A 21 -10.66 1.32 -7.26
N ARG A 22 -9.35 1.40 -7.05
CA ARG A 22 -8.57 0.31 -6.43
C ARG A 22 -9.19 -0.17 -5.11
N ILE A 23 -9.69 0.76 -4.30
CA ILE A 23 -10.30 0.46 -3.01
C ILE A 23 -11.77 0.10 -3.15
N ALA A 24 -12.54 0.90 -3.88
CA ALA A 24 -13.98 0.71 -4.02
C ALA A 24 -14.34 -0.65 -4.64
N LEU A 25 -13.63 -1.07 -5.69
CA LEU A 25 -13.83 -2.38 -6.34
C LEU A 25 -13.36 -3.56 -5.48
N ALA A 26 -12.53 -3.34 -4.47
CA ALA A 26 -12.12 -4.37 -3.52
C ALA A 26 -13.19 -4.66 -2.47
N ILE A 27 -14.00 -3.65 -2.09
CA ILE A 27 -14.99 -3.76 -1.00
C ILE A 27 -15.94 -4.96 -1.16
N PRO A 28 -16.55 -5.22 -2.33
CA PRO A 28 -17.48 -6.35 -2.47
C PRO A 28 -16.83 -7.71 -2.14
N LEU A 29 -15.60 -7.94 -2.61
CA LEU A 29 -14.88 -9.18 -2.33
C LEU A 29 -14.47 -9.28 -0.85
N LEU A 30 -14.08 -8.15 -0.25
CA LEU A 30 -13.73 -8.10 1.17
C LEU A 30 -14.96 -8.34 2.06
N ILE A 31 -16.16 -7.88 1.66
CA ILE A 31 -17.42 -8.20 2.33
C ILE A 31 -17.69 -9.72 2.25
N LEU A 32 -17.57 -10.33 1.07
CA LEU A 32 -17.76 -11.78 0.91
C LEU A 32 -16.75 -12.56 1.76
N TRP A 33 -15.50 -12.14 1.78
CA TRP A 33 -14.49 -12.76 2.65
C TRP A 33 -14.81 -12.59 4.14
N GLN A 34 -15.21 -11.40 4.54
CA GLN A 34 -15.66 -11.15 5.91
C GLN A 34 -16.84 -12.06 6.30
N MET A 35 -17.84 -12.18 5.43
CA MET A 35 -18.99 -13.08 5.67
C MET A 35 -18.56 -14.55 5.82
N TYR A 36 -17.61 -14.99 5.00
CA TYR A 36 -17.04 -16.34 5.11
C TYR A 36 -16.30 -16.53 6.45
N ASP A 37 -15.45 -15.57 6.82
CA ASP A 37 -14.68 -15.58 8.08
C ASP A 37 -15.62 -15.67 9.30
N LEU A 38 -16.72 -14.93 9.26
CA LEU A 38 -17.77 -14.96 10.27
C LEU A 38 -18.40 -16.34 10.45
N LYS A 39 -18.76 -16.99 9.34
CA LYS A 39 -19.35 -18.33 9.37
C LYS A 39 -18.37 -19.37 9.92
N LYS A 40 -17.10 -19.31 9.50
CA LYS A 40 -16.06 -20.25 9.91
C LYS A 40 -15.74 -20.14 11.40
N ASN A 41 -15.68 -18.95 11.96
CA ASN A 41 -15.32 -18.68 13.34
C ASN A 41 -16.53 -18.63 14.30
N LYS A 42 -17.66 -19.23 13.91
CA LYS A 42 -18.91 -19.36 14.72
C LYS A 42 -19.37 -18.04 15.35
N GLY A 43 -19.28 -16.95 14.60
CA GLY A 43 -19.75 -15.65 15.07
C GLY A 43 -18.90 -15.00 16.17
N GLN A 44 -17.67 -15.44 16.40
CA GLN A 44 -16.67 -14.60 17.09
C GLN A 44 -16.32 -13.42 16.19
N VAL A 45 -17.36 -12.71 15.85
CA VAL A 45 -17.31 -11.46 15.14
C VAL A 45 -16.90 -10.42 16.12
N PHE A 46 -16.02 -9.60 15.67
CA PHE A 46 -15.74 -8.36 16.35
C PHE A 46 -17.04 -7.53 16.39
N VAL A 47 -17.66 -7.50 17.55
CA VAL A 47 -18.75 -6.56 17.86
C VAL A 47 -18.08 -5.31 18.40
N PHE A 48 -18.25 -4.18 17.72
CA PHE A 48 -17.88 -2.88 18.28
C PHE A 48 -18.66 -2.67 19.59
N LYS A 49 -17.99 -2.86 20.70
CA LYS A 49 -18.59 -2.64 22.02
C LYS A 49 -18.55 -1.17 22.41
N ASN A 50 -17.52 -0.47 21.92
CA ASN A 50 -17.26 0.94 22.22
C ASN A 50 -16.70 1.67 20.99
N ILE A 51 -16.85 2.99 20.96
CA ILE A 51 -16.25 3.85 19.93
C ILE A 51 -14.72 3.70 19.85
N LYS A 52 -14.08 3.35 20.97
CA LYS A 52 -12.64 3.07 21.02
C LYS A 52 -12.22 1.87 20.18
N ASP A 53 -13.12 0.95 19.92
CA ASP A 53 -12.86 -0.22 19.08
C ASP A 53 -12.81 0.15 17.60
N PHE A 54 -13.36 1.30 17.23
CA PHE A 54 -13.29 1.84 15.87
C PHE A 54 -11.96 2.54 15.57
N GLN A 55 -11.27 3.06 16.59
CA GLN A 55 -10.03 3.81 16.44
C GLN A 55 -8.96 3.08 15.61
N PRO A 56 -8.67 1.77 15.80
CA PRO A 56 -7.70 1.06 14.98
C PRO A 56 -8.04 1.09 13.48
N PHE A 57 -9.31 0.93 13.13
CA PHE A 57 -9.76 0.99 11.73
C PHE A 57 -9.60 2.38 11.13
N LEU A 58 -9.92 3.42 11.92
CA LEU A 58 -9.74 4.80 11.49
C LEU A 58 -8.26 5.09 11.20
N LEU A 59 -7.35 4.66 12.08
CA LEU A 59 -5.91 4.86 11.90
C LEU A 59 -5.38 4.10 10.68
N VAL A 60 -5.72 2.81 10.56
CA VAL A 60 -5.29 1.98 9.43
C VAL A 60 -5.80 2.56 8.11
N GLY A 61 -7.08 2.91 8.05
CA GLY A 61 -7.70 3.46 6.84
C GLY A 61 -7.19 4.85 6.49
N PHE A 62 -6.99 5.72 7.47
CA PHE A 62 -6.44 7.06 7.26
C PHE A 62 -5.01 7.00 6.69
N PHE A 63 -4.11 6.25 7.33
CA PHE A 63 -2.74 6.13 6.87
C PHE A 63 -2.65 5.47 5.50
N PHE A 64 -3.51 4.50 5.22
CA PHE A 64 -3.52 3.86 3.91
C PHE A 64 -4.09 4.78 2.82
N ALA A 65 -5.10 5.58 3.12
CA ALA A 65 -5.61 6.60 2.19
C ALA A 65 -4.54 7.66 1.89
N ALA A 66 -3.86 8.15 2.93
CA ALA A 66 -2.78 9.12 2.79
C ALA A 66 -1.64 8.58 1.92
N ASP A 67 -1.20 7.34 2.18
CA ASP A 67 -0.20 6.67 1.35
C ASP A 67 -0.63 6.61 -0.11
N LEU A 68 -1.84 6.11 -0.38
CA LEU A 68 -2.33 5.97 -1.74
C LEU A 68 -2.41 7.30 -2.48
N ILE A 69 -2.97 8.34 -1.84
CA ILE A 69 -3.07 9.67 -2.46
C ILE A 69 -1.68 10.20 -2.79
N MET A 70 -0.78 10.22 -1.80
CA MET A 70 0.56 10.78 -1.95
C MET A 70 1.39 10.01 -2.96
N TRP A 71 1.32 8.67 -2.95
CA TRP A 71 2.08 7.84 -3.88
C TRP A 71 1.60 7.98 -5.33
N HIS A 72 0.27 7.99 -5.55
CA HIS A 72 -0.27 8.18 -6.89
C HIS A 72 0.09 9.57 -7.46
N TRP A 73 0.07 10.61 -6.64
CA TRP A 73 0.53 11.94 -7.04
C TRP A 73 2.05 11.98 -7.26
N ALA A 74 2.85 11.32 -6.42
CA ALA A 74 4.29 11.25 -6.59
C ALA A 74 4.66 10.65 -7.96
N VAL A 75 4.02 9.55 -8.35
CA VAL A 75 4.26 8.88 -9.65
C VAL A 75 4.00 9.82 -10.84
N ASN A 76 3.13 10.82 -10.70
CA ASN A 76 2.84 11.81 -11.75
C ASN A 76 3.76 13.04 -11.72
N LEU A 77 4.38 13.34 -10.59
CA LEU A 77 5.17 14.56 -10.37
C LEU A 77 6.67 14.30 -10.29
N THR A 78 7.09 13.03 -10.27
CA THR A 78 8.49 12.64 -10.39
C THR A 78 8.59 11.36 -11.24
N THR A 79 9.80 10.81 -11.42
CA THR A 79 9.94 9.54 -12.13
C THR A 79 9.34 8.38 -11.31
N VAL A 80 8.83 7.36 -12.01
CA VAL A 80 8.30 6.15 -11.36
C VAL A 80 9.37 5.51 -10.46
N ALA A 81 10.64 5.57 -10.90
CA ALA A 81 11.78 5.07 -10.14
C ALA A 81 11.95 5.84 -8.82
N ASN A 82 12.00 7.18 -8.87
CA ASN A 82 12.12 8.01 -7.68
C ASN A 82 10.94 7.79 -6.72
N ALA A 83 9.70 7.87 -7.23
CA ALA A 83 8.50 7.66 -6.43
C ALA A 83 8.50 6.29 -5.73
N THR A 84 8.88 5.23 -6.46
CA THR A 84 8.92 3.87 -5.93
C THR A 84 10.06 3.68 -4.92
N LEU A 85 11.25 4.21 -5.22
CA LEU A 85 12.39 4.13 -4.30
C LEU A 85 12.09 4.84 -2.99
N LEU A 86 11.56 6.08 -3.07
CA LEU A 86 11.23 6.87 -1.89
C LEU A 86 10.10 6.23 -1.08
N ALA A 87 9.07 5.69 -1.71
CA ALA A 87 8.02 4.92 -1.03
C ALA A 87 8.57 3.68 -0.31
N ASN A 88 9.59 3.00 -0.88
CA ASN A 88 10.25 1.87 -0.24
C ASN A 88 11.05 2.26 1.02
N MET A 89 11.34 3.54 1.25
CA MET A 89 11.89 4.01 2.53
C MET A 89 10.94 3.77 3.71
N SER A 90 9.68 3.44 3.43
CA SER A 90 8.70 2.99 4.43
C SER A 90 9.22 1.87 5.33
N VAL A 91 10.14 1.05 4.83
CA VAL A 91 10.78 -0.02 5.62
C VAL A 91 11.57 0.56 6.80
N ILE A 92 12.30 1.66 6.57
CA ILE A 92 13.07 2.35 7.61
C ILE A 92 12.11 2.96 8.64
N PHE A 93 11.09 3.68 8.16
CA PHE A 93 10.10 4.31 9.06
C PHE A 93 9.30 3.25 9.84
N THR A 94 9.00 2.10 9.24
CA THR A 94 8.33 0.98 9.93
C THR A 94 9.24 0.37 10.98
N ALA A 95 10.54 0.22 10.72
CA ALA A 95 11.50 -0.26 11.71
C ALA A 95 11.62 0.72 12.90
N VAL A 96 11.79 2.01 12.60
CA VAL A 96 11.82 3.04 13.66
C VAL A 96 10.53 3.03 14.47
N GLY A 97 9.38 2.97 13.82
CA GLY A 97 8.08 2.89 14.51
C GLY A 97 7.91 1.61 15.33
N GLY A 98 8.35 0.45 14.82
CA GLY A 98 8.38 -0.81 15.56
C GLY A 98 9.20 -0.71 16.85
N PHE A 99 10.36 -0.09 16.78
CA PHE A 99 11.17 0.19 17.96
C PHE A 99 10.46 1.12 18.95
N LEU A 100 9.89 2.23 18.47
CA LEU A 100 9.28 3.26 19.33
C LEU A 100 7.97 2.78 19.97
N PHE A 101 7.10 2.10 19.23
CA PHE A 101 5.74 1.76 19.68
C PHE A 101 5.61 0.34 20.24
N PHE A 102 6.47 -0.59 19.81
CA PHE A 102 6.40 -1.99 20.24
C PHE A 102 7.65 -2.44 21.01
N GLY A 103 8.70 -1.61 21.05
CA GLY A 103 9.97 -1.96 21.71
C GLY A 103 10.74 -3.03 20.94
N ASP A 104 10.52 -3.15 19.64
CA ASP A 104 11.22 -4.11 18.78
C ASP A 104 12.74 -3.88 18.87
N ARG A 105 13.50 -4.97 19.01
CA ARG A 105 14.96 -4.93 18.99
C ARG A 105 15.47 -5.62 17.74
N PHE A 106 16.31 -4.95 17.00
CA PHE A 106 16.84 -5.48 15.75
C PHE A 106 18.19 -6.13 15.96
N SER A 107 18.33 -7.36 15.43
CA SER A 107 19.62 -8.05 15.40
C SER A 107 20.56 -7.36 14.39
N LYS A 108 21.87 -7.57 14.58
CA LYS A 108 22.88 -7.11 13.57
C LYS A 108 22.59 -7.69 12.19
N THR A 109 22.17 -8.95 12.13
CA THR A 109 21.78 -9.61 10.86
C THR A 109 20.61 -8.92 10.18
N PHE A 110 19.60 -8.46 10.95
CA PHE A 110 18.48 -7.69 10.41
C PHE A 110 18.95 -6.36 9.81
N ILE A 111 19.80 -5.62 10.51
CA ILE A 111 20.33 -4.33 10.04
C ILE A 111 21.16 -4.52 8.75
N ILE A 112 22.02 -5.53 8.72
CA ILE A 112 22.82 -5.85 7.52
C ILE A 112 21.88 -6.22 6.36
N GLY A 113 20.89 -7.09 6.59
CA GLY A 113 19.92 -7.49 5.58
C GLY A 113 19.11 -6.32 5.04
N LEU A 114 18.65 -5.43 5.91
CA LEU A 114 17.94 -4.20 5.54
C LEU A 114 18.83 -3.29 4.66
N THR A 115 20.07 -3.07 5.07
CA THR A 115 21.03 -2.24 4.32
C THR A 115 21.30 -2.83 2.92
N LEU A 116 21.56 -4.14 2.85
CA LEU A 116 21.79 -4.82 1.57
C LEU A 116 20.54 -4.77 0.66
N ALA A 117 19.35 -4.94 1.22
CA ALA A 117 18.11 -4.86 0.45
C ALA A 117 17.83 -3.45 -0.09
N LEU A 118 18.11 -2.41 0.71
CA LEU A 118 18.00 -1.02 0.26
C LEU A 118 19.05 -0.69 -0.81
N LEU A 119 20.29 -1.11 -0.64
CA LEU A 119 21.34 -0.94 -1.67
C LEU A 119 20.97 -1.66 -2.95
N GLY A 120 20.39 -2.87 -2.86
CA GLY A 120 19.87 -3.60 -4.02
C GLY A 120 18.76 -2.86 -4.74
N ALA A 121 17.80 -2.28 -4.00
CA ALA A 121 16.72 -1.47 -4.57
C ALA A 121 17.27 -0.22 -5.28
N VAL A 122 18.20 0.49 -4.65
CA VAL A 122 18.89 1.65 -5.26
C VAL A 122 19.68 1.22 -6.52
N SER A 123 20.40 0.11 -6.46
CA SER A 123 21.20 -0.38 -7.60
C SER A 123 20.31 -0.77 -8.77
N LEU A 124 19.16 -1.41 -8.52
CA LEU A 124 18.18 -1.80 -9.55
C LEU A 124 17.56 -0.59 -10.25
N MET A 125 17.33 0.49 -9.50
CA MET A 125 16.63 1.69 -10.00
C MET A 125 17.61 2.81 -10.38
N GLY A 126 18.92 2.62 -10.12
CA GLY A 126 19.93 3.68 -10.17
C GLY A 126 20.05 4.38 -11.52
N HIS A 127 19.84 3.68 -12.64
CA HIS A 127 19.84 4.27 -13.98
C HIS A 127 18.61 5.16 -14.27
N SER A 128 17.53 4.98 -13.52
CA SER A 128 16.28 5.71 -13.70
C SER A 128 16.05 6.76 -12.60
N ILE A 129 17.00 6.91 -11.67
CA ILE A 129 16.95 7.96 -10.64
C ILE A 129 17.40 9.28 -11.26
N GLU A 130 16.53 10.27 -11.22
CA GLU A 130 16.81 11.61 -11.71
C GLU A 130 16.79 12.62 -10.57
N PHE A 131 17.87 13.42 -10.47
CA PHE A 131 17.92 14.57 -9.57
C PHE A 131 17.57 15.83 -10.37
N ASN A 132 16.27 16.11 -10.49
CA ASN A 132 15.78 17.31 -11.15
C ASN A 132 15.05 18.19 -10.13
N PRO A 133 15.41 19.50 -10.02
CA PRO A 133 14.71 20.44 -9.14
C PRO A 133 13.20 20.50 -9.38
N GLU A 134 12.72 20.26 -10.61
CA GLU A 134 11.31 20.24 -10.95
C GLU A 134 10.57 19.06 -10.31
N ASN A 135 11.29 17.97 -9.98
CA ASN A 135 10.73 16.75 -9.41
C ASN A 135 10.68 16.77 -7.88
N ILE A 136 11.28 17.78 -7.21
CA ILE A 136 11.42 17.82 -5.74
C ILE A 136 10.07 17.65 -5.03
N PHE A 137 9.00 18.26 -5.54
CA PHE A 137 7.69 18.15 -4.91
C PHE A 137 7.14 16.70 -5.01
N GLY A 138 7.31 16.04 -6.16
CA GLY A 138 6.97 14.63 -6.34
C GLY A 138 7.80 13.71 -5.43
N ASP A 139 9.09 13.99 -5.30
CA ASP A 139 9.99 13.23 -4.41
C ASP A 139 9.58 13.39 -2.94
N LEU A 140 9.22 14.59 -2.50
CA LEU A 140 8.71 14.82 -1.15
C LEU A 140 7.39 14.08 -0.91
N LEU A 141 6.49 14.01 -1.91
CA LEU A 141 5.27 13.20 -1.82
C LEU A 141 5.58 11.71 -1.71
N GLY A 142 6.56 11.20 -2.47
CA GLY A 142 7.02 9.82 -2.35
C GLY A 142 7.54 9.48 -0.95
N LEU A 143 8.32 10.40 -0.35
CA LEU A 143 8.83 10.22 1.01
C LEU A 143 7.71 10.31 2.07
N THR A 144 6.76 11.24 1.89
CA THR A 144 5.60 11.33 2.81
C THR A 144 4.67 10.13 2.67
N ALA A 145 4.51 9.56 1.47
CA ALA A 145 3.84 8.28 1.26
C ALA A 145 4.53 7.16 2.04
N ALA A 146 5.86 7.12 2.06
CA ALA A 146 6.61 6.14 2.85
C ALA A 146 6.31 6.24 4.35
N ILE A 147 6.21 7.44 4.90
CA ILE A 147 5.84 7.68 6.30
C ILE A 147 4.38 7.22 6.55
N ALA A 148 3.47 7.56 5.65
CA ALA A 148 2.08 7.14 5.74
C ALA A 148 1.95 5.62 5.66
N TYR A 149 2.65 4.95 4.74
CA TYR A 149 2.64 3.50 4.65
C TYR A 149 3.22 2.82 5.90
N ALA A 150 4.28 3.38 6.48
CA ALA A 150 4.81 2.90 7.77
C ALA A 150 3.76 3.03 8.89
N GLY A 151 3.05 4.16 8.95
CA GLY A 151 1.92 4.35 9.87
C GLY A 151 0.82 3.29 9.66
N TYR A 152 0.48 3.01 8.40
CA TYR A 152 -0.44 1.92 8.05
C TYR A 152 0.04 0.55 8.55
N MET A 153 1.31 0.20 8.35
CA MET A 153 1.90 -1.06 8.80
C MET A 153 1.81 -1.20 10.32
N ILE A 154 2.22 -0.16 11.06
CA ILE A 154 2.20 -0.11 12.52
C ILE A 154 0.76 -0.21 13.06
N ALA A 155 -0.15 0.57 12.50
CA ALA A 155 -1.56 0.53 12.88
C ALA A 155 -2.19 -0.84 12.56
N SER A 156 -1.80 -1.47 11.45
CA SER A 156 -2.25 -2.82 11.07
C SER A 156 -1.78 -3.87 12.06
N VAL A 157 -0.54 -3.83 12.54
CA VAL A 157 -0.05 -4.72 13.62
C VAL A 157 -0.90 -4.56 14.87
N ALA A 158 -1.19 -3.33 15.28
CA ALA A 158 -2.03 -3.07 16.45
C ALA A 158 -3.47 -3.58 16.26
N ALA A 159 -4.06 -3.36 15.08
CA ALA A 159 -5.39 -3.84 14.74
C ALA A 159 -5.45 -5.38 14.70
N ARG A 160 -4.44 -6.03 14.14
CA ARG A 160 -4.36 -7.49 14.02
C ARG A 160 -4.26 -8.23 15.36
N LYS A 161 -3.88 -7.54 16.45
CA LYS A 161 -3.95 -8.11 17.81
C LYS A 161 -5.37 -8.39 18.28
N LYS A 162 -6.37 -7.71 17.71
CA LYS A 162 -7.77 -7.80 18.14
C LYS A 162 -8.71 -8.31 17.06
N PHE A 163 -8.37 -8.10 15.78
CA PHE A 163 -9.27 -8.31 14.66
C PHE A 163 -8.73 -9.31 13.64
N SER A 164 -9.61 -10.01 12.92
CA SER A 164 -9.21 -10.90 11.83
C SER A 164 -8.64 -10.09 10.65
N THR A 165 -7.88 -10.76 9.77
CA THR A 165 -7.37 -10.13 8.55
C THR A 165 -8.50 -9.57 7.70
N ALA A 166 -9.59 -10.33 7.53
CA ALA A 166 -10.76 -9.92 6.76
C ALA A 166 -11.37 -8.63 7.33
N SER A 167 -11.54 -8.55 8.67
CA SER A 167 -12.07 -7.37 9.34
C SER A 167 -11.17 -6.14 9.16
N VAL A 168 -9.84 -6.30 9.32
CA VAL A 168 -8.90 -5.20 9.14
C VAL A 168 -8.92 -4.71 7.71
N MET A 169 -8.89 -5.63 6.72
CA MET A 169 -8.90 -5.27 5.31
C MET A 169 -10.18 -4.56 4.90
N LEU A 170 -11.35 -5.08 5.33
CA LEU A 170 -12.63 -4.45 5.02
C LEU A 170 -12.75 -3.07 5.67
N GLY A 171 -12.40 -2.95 6.95
CA GLY A 171 -12.40 -1.66 7.66
C GLY A 171 -11.44 -0.66 7.02
N THR A 172 -10.23 -1.09 6.67
CA THR A 172 -9.27 -0.27 5.92
C THR A 172 -9.87 0.23 4.62
N ALA A 173 -10.45 -0.67 3.81
CA ALA A 173 -11.01 -0.31 2.51
C ALA A 173 -12.15 0.72 2.64
N ILE A 174 -13.09 0.51 3.55
CA ILE A 174 -14.22 1.43 3.76
C ILE A 174 -13.71 2.81 4.20
N ILE A 175 -12.86 2.86 5.21
CA ILE A 175 -12.34 4.13 5.74
C ILE A 175 -11.46 4.83 4.70
N SER A 176 -10.59 4.10 4.00
CA SER A 176 -9.76 4.70 2.94
C SER A 176 -10.61 5.25 1.80
N ALA A 177 -11.66 4.53 1.37
CA ALA A 177 -12.58 5.03 0.35
C ALA A 177 -13.24 6.36 0.78
N ILE A 178 -13.65 6.47 2.06
CA ILE A 178 -14.25 7.70 2.60
C ILE A 178 -13.26 8.87 2.55
N PHE A 179 -11.96 8.65 2.83
CA PHE A 179 -10.95 9.70 2.76
C PHE A 179 -10.52 10.04 1.33
N ILE A 180 -10.42 9.06 0.44
CA ILE A 180 -9.97 9.25 -0.94
C ILE A 180 -11.08 9.90 -1.80
N PHE A 181 -12.34 9.52 -1.58
CA PHE A 181 -13.48 9.97 -2.39
C PHE A 181 -13.59 11.50 -2.52
N PRO A 182 -13.58 12.31 -1.44
CA PRO A 182 -13.63 13.76 -1.58
C PRO A 182 -12.43 14.31 -2.36
N VAL A 183 -11.22 13.77 -2.15
CA VAL A 183 -10.02 14.22 -2.87
C VAL A 183 -10.17 13.92 -4.38
N ALA A 184 -10.67 12.75 -4.74
CA ALA A 184 -10.93 12.38 -6.15
C ALA A 184 -11.95 13.29 -6.81
N ILE A 185 -12.99 13.74 -6.09
CA ILE A 185 -13.97 14.69 -6.61
C ILE A 185 -13.37 16.09 -6.82
N PHE A 186 -12.56 16.56 -5.86
CA PHE A 186 -11.97 17.90 -5.90
C PHE A 186 -10.81 18.02 -6.90
N GLU A 187 -10.16 16.92 -7.29
CA GLU A 187 -9.07 16.92 -8.26
C GLU A 187 -9.57 17.33 -9.67
N THR A 188 -10.44 16.55 -10.26
CA THR A 188 -10.99 16.77 -11.62
C THR A 188 -12.41 16.22 -11.77
N GLY A 189 -13.09 15.90 -10.67
CA GLY A 189 -14.24 15.02 -10.65
C GLY A 189 -13.81 13.54 -10.66
N LEU A 190 -14.64 12.67 -10.09
CA LEU A 190 -14.36 11.24 -10.11
C LEU A 190 -14.42 10.71 -11.55
N PHE A 191 -13.27 10.29 -12.08
CA PHE A 191 -13.21 9.67 -13.39
C PHE A 191 -13.91 8.30 -13.37
N ILE A 192 -14.88 8.13 -14.25
CA ILE A 192 -15.59 6.85 -14.43
C ILE A 192 -15.25 6.33 -15.82
N PRO A 193 -14.61 5.15 -15.93
CA PRO A 193 -14.31 4.55 -17.23
C PRO A 193 -15.56 4.38 -18.09
N SER A 194 -15.47 4.77 -19.36
CA SER A 194 -16.59 4.75 -20.31
C SER A 194 -16.78 3.42 -21.00
N THR A 195 -15.72 2.64 -21.10
CA THR A 195 -15.71 1.32 -21.76
C THR A 195 -15.33 0.20 -20.81
N LEU A 196 -15.81 -1.02 -21.07
CA LEU A 196 -15.48 -2.19 -20.24
C LEU A 196 -13.98 -2.48 -20.22
N ILE A 197 -13.27 -2.16 -21.31
CA ILE A 197 -11.84 -2.41 -21.38
C ILE A 197 -11.03 -1.50 -20.46
N GLU A 198 -11.50 -0.30 -20.15
CA GLU A 198 -10.83 0.61 -19.22
C GLU A 198 -10.93 0.15 -17.76
N TRP A 199 -11.88 -0.75 -17.45
CA TRP A 199 -12.04 -1.28 -16.09
C TRP A 199 -11.04 -2.37 -15.73
N TRP A 200 -10.45 -3.11 -16.71
CA TRP A 200 -9.61 -4.25 -16.38
C TRP A 200 -8.36 -3.89 -15.55
N PRO A 201 -7.66 -2.74 -15.79
CA PRO A 201 -6.52 -2.40 -14.94
C PRO A 201 -6.95 -2.05 -13.52
N LEU A 202 -8.10 -1.39 -13.36
CA LEU A 202 -8.66 -1.03 -12.05
C LEU A 202 -9.09 -2.27 -11.28
N ILE A 203 -9.71 -3.23 -11.96
CA ILE A 203 -10.06 -4.54 -11.39
C ILE A 203 -8.79 -5.30 -10.98
N GLY A 204 -7.76 -5.30 -11.83
CA GLY A 204 -6.47 -5.89 -11.52
C GLY A 204 -5.82 -5.28 -10.28
N LEU A 205 -5.84 -3.94 -10.16
CA LEU A 205 -5.39 -3.23 -8.96
C LEU A 205 -6.21 -3.63 -7.73
N ALA A 206 -7.54 -3.64 -7.84
CA ALA A 206 -8.42 -3.92 -6.72
C ALA A 206 -8.31 -5.38 -6.25
N TRP A 207 -8.45 -6.33 -7.16
CA TRP A 207 -8.58 -7.73 -6.78
C TRP A 207 -7.24 -8.39 -6.56
N PHE A 208 -6.30 -8.21 -7.49
CA PHE A 208 -5.01 -8.90 -7.43
C PHE A 208 -4.04 -8.19 -6.48
N THR A 209 -3.85 -6.87 -6.61
CA THR A 209 -2.88 -6.18 -5.78
C THR A 209 -3.41 -5.82 -4.40
N HIS A 210 -4.69 -5.40 -4.28
CA HIS A 210 -5.25 -5.02 -2.99
C HIS A 210 -5.86 -6.21 -2.25
N VAL A 211 -6.88 -6.91 -2.81
CA VAL A 211 -7.55 -8.00 -2.10
C VAL A 211 -6.57 -9.13 -1.79
N VAL A 212 -5.82 -9.62 -2.79
CA VAL A 212 -4.87 -10.72 -2.57
C VAL A 212 -3.58 -10.19 -1.96
N GLY A 213 -2.90 -9.28 -2.64
CA GLY A 213 -1.55 -8.85 -2.25
C GLY A 213 -1.50 -8.15 -0.90
N GLN A 214 -2.34 -7.15 -0.68
CA GLN A 214 -2.36 -6.40 0.57
C GLN A 214 -2.87 -7.24 1.74
N SER A 215 -3.83 -8.14 1.49
CA SER A 215 -4.32 -9.06 2.53
C SER A 215 -3.26 -10.03 3.02
N LEU A 216 -2.39 -10.52 2.13
CA LEU A 216 -1.26 -11.37 2.52
C LEU A 216 -0.28 -10.61 3.43
N ILE A 217 -0.05 -9.33 3.17
CA ILE A 217 0.79 -8.49 4.04
C ILE A 217 0.13 -8.36 5.41
N VAL A 218 -1.15 -7.94 5.46
CA VAL A 218 -1.87 -7.77 6.73
C VAL A 218 -1.98 -9.11 7.50
N TYR A 219 -2.09 -10.22 6.79
CA TYR A 219 -2.03 -11.54 7.40
C TYR A 219 -0.66 -11.82 8.01
N ALA A 220 0.42 -11.55 7.27
CA ALA A 220 1.79 -11.74 7.74
C ALA A 220 2.12 -10.90 8.98
N LEU A 221 1.59 -9.66 9.04
CA LEU A 221 1.77 -8.75 10.19
C LEU A 221 1.15 -9.26 11.49
N ALA A 222 0.27 -10.27 11.45
CA ALA A 222 -0.19 -10.94 12.66
C ALA A 222 0.84 -11.92 13.25
N HIS A 223 1.84 -12.31 12.45
CA HIS A 223 2.78 -13.37 12.79
C HIS A 223 4.24 -12.90 12.79
N LEU A 224 4.52 -11.77 12.18
CA LEU A 224 5.84 -11.19 12.00
C LEU A 224 5.92 -9.79 12.62
N PRO A 225 7.08 -9.38 13.17
CA PRO A 225 7.33 -7.97 13.48
C PRO A 225 7.11 -7.08 12.26
N ALA A 226 6.58 -5.87 12.48
CA ALA A 226 6.27 -4.92 11.40
C ALA A 226 7.47 -4.68 10.46
N ALA A 227 8.66 -4.53 11.04
CA ALA A 227 9.90 -4.31 10.31
C ALA A 227 10.27 -5.47 9.37
N LEU A 228 10.09 -6.73 9.79
CA LEU A 228 10.32 -7.90 8.92
C LEU A 228 9.31 -7.96 7.77
N GLY A 229 8.03 -7.67 8.06
CA GLY A 229 7.00 -7.54 7.03
C GLY A 229 7.35 -6.48 6.00
N ALA A 230 7.84 -5.32 6.46
CA ALA A 230 8.27 -4.23 5.60
C ALA A 230 9.50 -4.59 4.74
N VAL A 231 10.52 -5.26 5.30
CA VAL A 231 11.69 -5.75 4.51
C VAL A 231 11.25 -6.69 3.39
N GLY A 232 10.26 -7.56 3.65
CA GLY A 232 9.72 -8.44 2.61
C GLY A 232 9.13 -7.67 1.41
N LEU A 233 8.70 -6.42 1.61
CA LEU A 233 8.18 -5.57 0.52
C LEU A 233 9.26 -5.07 -0.42
N LEU A 234 10.54 -5.06 -0.02
CA LEU A 234 11.65 -4.68 -0.91
C LEU A 234 11.83 -5.62 -2.10
N ILE A 235 11.12 -6.75 -2.14
CA ILE A 235 11.02 -7.57 -3.36
C ILE A 235 10.18 -6.90 -4.46
N GLN A 236 9.34 -5.90 -4.12
CA GLN A 236 8.45 -5.25 -5.09
C GLN A 236 9.17 -4.61 -6.27
N PRO A 237 10.27 -3.84 -6.09
CA PRO A 237 11.04 -3.29 -7.20
C PRO A 237 11.57 -4.38 -8.14
N VAL A 238 12.02 -5.52 -7.59
CA VAL A 238 12.52 -6.65 -8.38
C VAL A 238 11.40 -7.24 -9.25
N VAL A 239 10.22 -7.44 -8.66
CA VAL A 239 9.04 -7.93 -9.38
C VAL A 239 8.58 -6.92 -10.42
N ALA A 240 8.49 -5.63 -10.06
CA ALA A 240 8.07 -4.57 -10.97
C ALA A 240 9.05 -4.43 -12.15
N GLY A 241 10.35 -4.39 -11.88
CA GLY A 241 11.39 -4.34 -12.91
C GLY A 241 11.37 -5.55 -13.84
N GLY A 242 11.27 -6.76 -13.28
CA GLY A 242 11.15 -7.98 -14.08
C GLY A 242 9.95 -7.99 -15.03
N PHE A 243 8.80 -7.52 -14.56
CA PHE A 243 7.62 -7.37 -15.42
C PHE A 243 7.74 -6.23 -16.42
N ALA A 244 8.37 -5.10 -16.06
CA ALA A 244 8.61 -3.98 -16.95
C ALA A 244 9.55 -4.39 -18.09
N TRP A 245 10.62 -5.14 -17.78
CA TRP A 245 11.51 -5.73 -18.77
C TRP A 245 10.77 -6.67 -19.73
N TYR A 246 9.95 -7.58 -19.17
CA TYR A 246 9.26 -8.58 -19.98
C TYR A 246 8.13 -8.00 -20.85
N LEU A 247 7.33 -7.09 -20.29
CA LEU A 247 6.12 -6.58 -20.97
C LEU A 247 6.38 -5.34 -21.83
N PHE A 248 7.34 -4.51 -21.43
CA PHE A 248 7.59 -3.21 -22.07
C PHE A 248 8.97 -3.13 -22.71
N ALA A 249 9.76 -4.21 -22.66
CA ALA A 249 11.14 -4.26 -23.17
C ALA A 249 12.03 -3.14 -22.57
N GLU A 250 11.74 -2.70 -21.34
CA GLU A 250 12.57 -1.72 -20.64
C GLU A 250 13.88 -2.36 -20.19
N ALA A 251 15.00 -1.62 -20.31
CA ALA A 251 16.29 -2.09 -19.79
C ALA A 251 16.22 -2.21 -18.25
N LEU A 252 16.80 -3.31 -17.72
CA LEU A 252 16.96 -3.51 -16.27
C LEU A 252 18.11 -2.67 -15.72
#